data_c86e686eac3d9d6c87a9dcb8b056e24c
#
_entry.id   c86e686eac3d9d6c87a9dcb8b056e24c
#
_cell.length_a   1.000
_cell.length_b   1.000
_cell.length_c   1.000
_cell.angle_alpha   90.00
_cell.angle_beta   90.00
_cell.angle_gamma   90.00
#
_symmetry.space_group_name_H-M   'P 1'
#
loop_
_entity.id
_entity.type
_entity.pdbx_description
1 polymer ?
#
loop_
_entity_poly.entity_id
_entity_poly.type
_entity_poly.pdbx_seq_one_letter_code
_entity_poly.pdbx_strand_id
1 'polypeptide(L)'
;MLRFAVPAAVAILLLAPRTDACTFCGDNIRTKPTLRMQFAQAKAVLYGTLKNPRFDPKTDEGFTDLHLSAVLKDDPARGNQNVLVLRAYLPVIGDTPAGYVAFCGVANGKLDASFGVPATAATVEYLKGAAKLDAADAPTRLAYFFKHLNSADPVVAADAFVEFARATDSDIAKGAKYFDPTVLRKLIADEKTPPERIGVFAYVLGLCGGTTDAAFLGGLLKQSPMPERVRDSFGGLLAGYVLLAPKDGWALTEAILGDDKQSFSARLSTIGTVRFFQATRGPACKSEVLKCCAALLPHGDFADQAIEDLRRWGYWDLSADVFAQFGKPTHSAPIVRRCIVRYALSCPNDDAKRFVAAVRQTDPKLVAAVEEMLKLFEPK
;
A
#
# COMPACT_ATOMS: atom_id res chain seq x y z
N MET A 1 -31.21 41.29 -19.17
CA MET A 1 -29.77 40.96 -19.08
C MET A 1 -29.52 40.36 -17.68
N LEU A 2 -29.60 39.03 -17.57
CA LEU A 2 -29.34 38.30 -16.30
C LEU A 2 -27.92 37.76 -16.38
N ARG A 3 -27.01 38.27 -15.56
CA ARG A 3 -25.64 37.74 -15.40
C ARG A 3 -25.69 36.59 -14.39
N PHE A 4 -25.45 35.36 -14.84
CA PHE A 4 -25.21 34.20 -13.97
C PHE A 4 -23.80 34.29 -13.41
N ALA A 5 -23.68 34.52 -12.13
CA ALA A 5 -22.43 34.33 -11.37
C ALA A 5 -22.27 32.83 -11.10
N VAL A 6 -21.27 32.20 -11.72
CA VAL A 6 -20.85 30.83 -11.39
C VAL A 6 -20.00 30.90 -10.12
N PRO A 7 -20.34 30.17 -9.04
CA PRO A 7 -19.55 30.23 -7.82
C PRO A 7 -18.20 29.49 -8.01
N ALA A 8 -17.11 30.16 -7.60
CA ALA A 8 -15.71 29.69 -7.62
C ALA A 8 -15.39 28.61 -6.55
N ALA A 9 -16.28 27.64 -6.34
CA ALA A 9 -16.15 26.63 -5.27
C ALA A 9 -15.56 25.28 -5.72
N VAL A 10 -15.19 25.11 -7.02
CA VAL A 10 -14.76 23.78 -7.55
C VAL A 10 -13.24 23.62 -7.60
N ALA A 11 -12.44 24.66 -7.37
CA ALA A 11 -10.98 24.63 -7.58
C ALA A 11 -10.14 24.18 -6.34
N ILE A 12 -10.74 23.91 -5.17
CA ILE A 12 -9.98 23.60 -3.94
C ILE A 12 -9.84 22.08 -3.68
N LEU A 13 -10.52 21.23 -4.42
CA LEU A 13 -10.51 19.77 -4.19
C LEU A 13 -9.33 19.01 -4.83
N LEU A 14 -8.41 19.68 -5.53
CA LEU A 14 -7.28 19.04 -6.23
C LEU A 14 -5.92 19.17 -5.53
N LEU A 15 -5.87 19.79 -4.34
CA LEU A 15 -4.62 19.99 -3.57
C LEU A 15 -4.60 19.26 -2.22
N ALA A 16 -5.43 18.23 -2.02
CA ALA A 16 -5.22 17.35 -0.87
C ALA A 16 -3.87 16.64 -1.09
N PRO A 17 -2.90 16.76 -0.17
CA PRO A 17 -1.67 15.96 -0.25
C PRO A 17 -2.12 14.50 -0.31
N ARG A 18 -1.69 13.78 -1.35
CA ARG A 18 -1.82 12.33 -1.39
C ARG A 18 -1.06 11.82 -0.16
N THR A 19 -1.77 11.46 0.88
CA THR A 19 -1.18 10.71 1.99
C THR A 19 -0.87 9.34 1.43
N ASP A 20 0.37 9.16 1.00
CA ASP A 20 0.84 7.88 0.48
C ASP A 20 0.80 6.88 1.64
N ALA A 21 -0.20 6.00 1.62
CA ALA A 21 -0.28 4.86 2.52
C ALA A 21 0.90 3.92 2.27
N CYS A 22 1.17 2.99 3.19
CA CYS A 22 2.29 2.06 3.11
C CYS A 22 2.47 1.46 1.70
N THR A 23 3.61 1.70 1.07
CA THR A 23 3.89 1.36 -0.33
C THR A 23 3.85 -0.15 -0.61
N PHE A 24 4.18 -0.99 0.39
CA PHE A 24 4.24 -2.45 0.26
C PHE A 24 2.92 -3.15 0.55
N CYS A 25 1.85 -2.40 0.81
CA CYS A 25 0.51 -2.93 1.00
C CYS A 25 -0.27 -2.86 -0.33
N GLY A 26 -0.93 -3.95 -0.72
CA GLY A 26 -1.78 -3.95 -1.90
C GLY A 26 -2.94 -2.94 -1.79
N ASP A 27 -3.35 -2.34 -2.89
CA ASP A 27 -4.40 -1.30 -2.92
C ASP A 27 -5.72 -1.79 -2.31
N ASN A 28 -6.07 -3.05 -2.50
CA ASN A 28 -7.27 -3.65 -1.93
C ASN A 28 -7.29 -3.63 -0.38
N ILE A 29 -6.12 -3.69 0.26
CA ILE A 29 -6.02 -3.67 1.73
C ILE A 29 -6.10 -2.24 2.24
N ARG A 30 -5.47 -1.29 1.54
CA ARG A 30 -5.46 0.13 1.91
C ARG A 30 -6.85 0.77 1.92
N THR A 31 -7.76 0.29 1.07
CA THR A 31 -9.13 0.81 0.97
C THR A 31 -10.07 0.22 2.01
N LYS A 32 -9.72 -0.90 2.65
CA LYS A 32 -10.56 -1.53 3.69
C LYS A 32 -10.71 -0.60 4.90
N PRO A 33 -11.93 -0.33 5.37
CA PRO A 33 -12.12 0.40 6.62
C PRO A 33 -11.67 -0.48 7.81
N THR A 34 -11.00 0.13 8.79
CA THR A 34 -10.62 -0.56 10.02
C THR A 34 -11.79 -0.63 11.00
N LEU A 35 -11.74 -1.57 11.95
CA LEU A 35 -12.77 -1.67 12.99
C LEU A 35 -12.86 -0.39 13.84
N ARG A 36 -11.72 0.29 14.08
CA ARG A 36 -11.70 1.60 14.74
C ARG A 36 -12.44 2.66 13.93
N MET A 37 -12.29 2.68 12.61
CA MET A 37 -13.03 3.60 11.73
C MET A 37 -14.53 3.29 11.76
N GLN A 38 -14.88 2.01 11.67
CA GLN A 38 -16.28 1.57 11.78
C GLN A 38 -16.88 1.96 13.15
N PHE A 39 -16.10 1.79 14.23
CA PHE A 39 -16.52 2.20 15.58
C PHE A 39 -16.78 3.71 15.67
N ALA A 40 -15.91 4.52 15.08
CA ALA A 40 -16.07 5.98 15.09
C ALA A 40 -17.33 6.41 14.33
N GLN A 41 -17.60 5.81 13.16
CA GLN A 41 -18.74 6.13 12.31
C GLN A 41 -20.08 5.60 12.82
N ALA A 42 -20.09 4.44 13.48
CA ALA A 42 -21.30 3.82 14.00
C ALA A 42 -21.99 4.71 15.06
N LYS A 43 -23.32 4.70 15.12
CA LYS A 43 -24.13 5.29 16.19
C LYS A 43 -24.11 4.41 17.44
N ALA A 44 -24.25 3.08 17.24
CA ALA A 44 -24.09 2.11 18.33
C ALA A 44 -23.16 0.98 17.89
N VAL A 45 -22.42 0.39 18.86
CA VAL A 45 -21.60 -0.80 18.66
C VAL A 45 -21.96 -1.81 19.75
N LEU A 46 -22.46 -2.96 19.32
CA LEU A 46 -23.11 -3.94 20.18
C LEU A 46 -22.41 -5.28 20.04
N TYR A 47 -22.09 -5.92 21.16
CA TYR A 47 -21.56 -7.27 21.20
C TYR A 47 -22.59 -8.22 21.78
N GLY A 48 -22.70 -9.40 21.20
CA GLY A 48 -23.62 -10.42 21.66
C GLY A 48 -23.40 -11.77 21.01
N THR A 49 -24.39 -12.65 21.20
CA THR A 49 -24.39 -14.01 20.67
C THR A 49 -25.44 -14.15 19.56
N LEU A 50 -25.05 -14.71 18.42
CA LEU A 50 -25.95 -14.99 17.33
C LEU A 50 -26.88 -16.17 17.67
N LYS A 51 -28.19 -16.03 17.42
CA LYS A 51 -29.22 -17.05 17.58
C LYS A 51 -30.25 -16.96 16.48
N ASN A 52 -31.05 -18.02 16.33
CA ASN A 52 -32.24 -18.08 15.48
C ASN A 52 -31.98 -17.59 14.02
N PRO A 53 -30.99 -18.14 13.31
CA PRO A 53 -30.80 -17.82 11.89
C PRO A 53 -32.01 -18.30 11.11
N ARG A 54 -32.60 -17.42 10.29
CA ARG A 54 -33.77 -17.72 9.47
C ARG A 54 -33.66 -17.06 8.10
N PHE A 55 -34.15 -17.76 7.10
CA PHE A 55 -34.15 -17.29 5.72
C PHE A 55 -35.56 -17.38 5.17
N ASP A 56 -36.06 -16.30 4.58
CA ASP A 56 -37.36 -16.29 3.88
C ASP A 56 -37.13 -16.42 2.37
N PRO A 57 -37.44 -17.60 1.78
CA PRO A 57 -37.22 -17.83 0.36
C PRO A 57 -38.16 -17.02 -0.55
N LYS A 58 -39.23 -16.40 -0.01
CA LYS A 58 -40.18 -15.59 -0.78
C LYS A 58 -39.64 -14.18 -1.03
N THR A 59 -38.91 -13.61 -0.04
CA THR A 59 -38.36 -12.27 -0.09
C THR A 59 -36.86 -12.28 -0.38
N ASP A 60 -36.22 -13.45 -0.38
CA ASP A 60 -34.76 -13.64 -0.47
C ASP A 60 -34.01 -12.92 0.66
N GLU A 61 -34.67 -12.79 1.82
CA GLU A 61 -34.11 -12.07 2.99
C GLU A 61 -33.69 -13.06 4.08
N GLY A 62 -32.51 -12.75 4.67
CA GLY A 62 -31.99 -13.48 5.81
C GLY A 62 -32.07 -12.62 7.09
N PHE A 63 -32.31 -13.29 8.22
CA PHE A 63 -32.33 -12.64 9.52
C PHE A 63 -31.62 -13.51 10.55
N THR A 64 -30.97 -12.86 11.52
CA THR A 64 -30.37 -13.52 12.68
C THR A 64 -30.50 -12.64 13.90
N ASP A 65 -30.83 -13.21 15.04
CA ASP A 65 -30.99 -12.46 16.29
C ASP A 65 -29.63 -12.35 16.99
N LEU A 66 -29.22 -11.12 17.32
CA LEU A 66 -28.05 -10.85 18.17
C LEU A 66 -28.55 -10.60 19.60
N HIS A 67 -28.35 -11.57 20.49
CA HIS A 67 -28.63 -11.43 21.91
C HIS A 67 -27.49 -10.69 22.59
N LEU A 68 -27.75 -9.47 23.08
CA LEU A 68 -26.73 -8.56 23.56
C LEU A 68 -26.11 -9.04 24.88
N SER A 69 -24.79 -9.01 24.93
CA SER A 69 -23.98 -9.28 26.12
C SER A 69 -23.23 -8.03 26.60
N ALA A 70 -22.91 -7.09 25.67
CA ALA A 70 -22.28 -5.83 26.01
C ALA A 70 -22.63 -4.73 25.00
N VAL A 71 -22.69 -3.49 25.48
CA VAL A 71 -22.82 -2.27 24.69
C VAL A 71 -21.48 -1.55 24.72
N LEU A 72 -20.79 -1.49 23.56
CA LEU A 72 -19.47 -0.87 23.46
C LEU A 72 -19.59 0.63 23.14
N LYS A 73 -20.63 1.00 22.41
CA LYS A 73 -21.06 2.37 22.12
C LYS A 73 -22.57 2.37 22.07
N ASP A 74 -23.22 3.28 22.80
CA ASP A 74 -24.68 3.35 22.91
C ASP A 74 -25.26 4.50 22.10
N ASP A 75 -26.52 4.33 21.71
CA ASP A 75 -27.35 5.34 21.06
C ASP A 75 -28.78 5.25 21.60
N PRO A 76 -29.51 6.37 21.82
CA PRO A 76 -30.90 6.36 22.30
C PRO A 76 -31.86 5.52 21.48
N ALA A 77 -31.58 5.31 20.17
CA ALA A 77 -32.40 4.47 19.29
C ALA A 77 -32.39 2.98 19.68
N ARG A 78 -31.46 2.53 20.53
CA ARG A 78 -31.47 1.18 21.10
C ARG A 78 -32.62 0.98 22.10
N GLY A 79 -32.95 2.02 22.87
CA GLY A 79 -33.91 1.89 23.97
C GLY A 79 -33.47 0.84 24.99
N ASN A 80 -34.40 0.00 25.42
CA ASN A 80 -34.18 -1.11 26.36
C ASN A 80 -34.03 -2.47 25.65
N GLN A 81 -33.74 -2.48 24.34
CA GLN A 81 -33.67 -3.73 23.60
C GLN A 81 -32.41 -4.55 23.99
N ASN A 82 -32.64 -5.81 24.33
CA ASN A 82 -31.56 -6.79 24.61
C ASN A 82 -31.34 -7.76 23.43
N VAL A 83 -32.13 -7.63 22.36
CA VAL A 83 -31.98 -8.38 21.13
C VAL A 83 -32.05 -7.43 19.94
N LEU A 84 -31.06 -7.51 19.07
CA LEU A 84 -31.04 -6.80 17.79
C LEU A 84 -31.25 -7.81 16.64
N VAL A 85 -32.24 -7.57 15.79
CA VAL A 85 -32.45 -8.37 14.59
C VAL A 85 -31.51 -7.87 13.49
N LEU A 86 -30.55 -8.70 13.10
CA LEU A 86 -29.65 -8.45 11.99
C LEU A 86 -30.34 -8.86 10.67
N ARG A 87 -30.29 -8.00 9.66
CA ARG A 87 -30.81 -8.29 8.31
C ARG A 87 -29.75 -9.08 7.48
N ALA A 88 -29.37 -10.22 8.00
CA ALA A 88 -28.44 -11.14 7.35
C ALA A 88 -28.65 -12.55 7.90
N TYR A 89 -28.59 -13.54 7.02
CA TYR A 89 -28.51 -14.95 7.42
C TYR A 89 -27.07 -15.24 7.84
N LEU A 90 -26.83 -15.33 9.15
CA LEU A 90 -25.54 -15.68 9.72
C LEU A 90 -25.65 -17.08 10.34
N PRO A 91 -25.07 -18.10 9.68
CA PRO A 91 -25.22 -19.47 10.16
C PRO A 91 -24.55 -19.65 11.53
N VAL A 92 -25.26 -20.27 12.46
CA VAL A 92 -24.72 -20.70 13.74
C VAL A 92 -24.33 -22.17 13.61
N ILE A 93 -23.03 -22.45 13.59
CA ILE A 93 -22.48 -23.79 13.38
C ILE A 93 -21.99 -24.34 14.72
N GLY A 94 -22.48 -25.52 15.10
CA GLY A 94 -22.13 -26.23 16.33
C GLY A 94 -22.81 -25.70 17.60
N ASP A 95 -22.44 -26.28 18.74
CA ASP A 95 -23.04 -25.97 20.05
C ASP A 95 -22.42 -24.75 20.75
N THR A 96 -21.31 -24.21 20.21
CA THR A 96 -20.64 -23.04 20.80
C THR A 96 -21.31 -21.75 20.29
N PRO A 97 -21.80 -20.91 21.19
CA PRO A 97 -22.41 -19.64 20.81
C PRO A 97 -21.45 -18.76 20.02
N ALA A 98 -21.80 -18.40 18.78
CA ALA A 98 -20.99 -17.54 17.94
C ALA A 98 -21.11 -16.07 18.44
N GLY A 99 -20.02 -15.53 18.97
CA GLY A 99 -19.94 -14.13 19.33
C GLY A 99 -19.85 -13.23 18.10
N TYR A 100 -20.48 -12.07 18.15
CA TYR A 100 -20.55 -11.13 17.05
C TYR A 100 -20.57 -9.69 17.53
N VAL A 101 -19.85 -8.80 16.86
CA VAL A 101 -19.95 -7.36 17.04
C VAL A 101 -20.68 -6.76 15.85
N ALA A 102 -21.77 -6.03 16.13
CA ALA A 102 -22.54 -5.28 15.15
C ALA A 102 -22.25 -3.78 15.28
N PHE A 103 -21.99 -3.11 14.16
CA PHE A 103 -21.82 -1.68 14.03
C PHE A 103 -23.11 -1.11 13.40
N CYS A 104 -23.82 -0.29 14.15
CA CYS A 104 -25.16 0.14 13.81
C CYS A 104 -25.23 1.63 13.44
N GLY A 105 -25.97 1.91 12.40
CA GLY A 105 -26.57 3.22 12.14
C GLY A 105 -27.94 3.34 12.76
N VAL A 106 -28.66 4.42 12.45
CA VAL A 106 -30.08 4.63 12.81
C VAL A 106 -30.88 4.84 11.53
N ALA A 107 -31.87 3.98 11.30
CA ALA A 107 -32.82 4.10 10.21
C ALA A 107 -34.26 4.07 10.76
N ASN A 108 -35.08 5.07 10.40
CA ASN A 108 -36.47 5.21 10.87
C ASN A 108 -36.59 5.16 12.41
N GLY A 109 -35.65 5.79 13.13
CA GLY A 109 -35.63 5.84 14.58
C GLY A 109 -35.24 4.53 15.28
N LYS A 110 -34.78 3.52 14.56
CA LYS A 110 -34.34 2.23 15.09
C LYS A 110 -32.91 1.95 14.70
N LEU A 111 -32.20 1.13 15.51
CA LEU A 111 -30.87 0.66 15.15
C LEU A 111 -30.96 -0.28 13.94
N ASP A 112 -30.04 -0.08 13.00
CA ASP A 112 -29.87 -0.90 11.83
C ASP A 112 -28.37 -1.24 11.69
N ALA A 113 -28.04 -2.55 11.70
CA ALA A 113 -26.66 -3.01 11.60
C ALA A 113 -26.19 -2.90 10.14
N SER A 114 -25.27 -1.97 9.88
CA SER A 114 -24.68 -1.76 8.54
C SER A 114 -23.42 -2.60 8.29
N PHE A 115 -22.77 -3.07 9.35
CA PHE A 115 -21.56 -3.87 9.31
C PHE A 115 -21.45 -4.72 10.57
N GLY A 116 -20.68 -5.82 10.49
CA GLY A 116 -20.36 -6.62 11.66
C GLY A 116 -19.30 -7.68 11.39
N VAL A 117 -18.73 -8.21 12.47
CA VAL A 117 -17.67 -9.22 12.42
C VAL A 117 -17.90 -10.30 13.47
N PRO A 118 -17.49 -11.57 13.22
CA PRO A 118 -17.32 -12.56 14.26
C PRO A 118 -16.41 -12.01 15.34
N ALA A 119 -16.72 -12.25 16.60
CA ALA A 119 -16.01 -11.62 17.71
C ALA A 119 -15.87 -12.54 18.90
N THR A 120 -14.70 -12.48 19.52
CA THR A 120 -14.39 -13.09 20.80
C THR A 120 -14.28 -12.02 21.89
N ALA A 121 -14.01 -12.42 23.12
CA ALA A 121 -13.67 -11.48 24.19
C ALA A 121 -12.41 -10.65 23.83
N ALA A 122 -11.47 -11.24 23.12
CA ALA A 122 -10.26 -10.53 22.65
C ALA A 122 -10.61 -9.43 21.64
N THR A 123 -11.53 -9.68 20.70
CA THR A 123 -12.03 -8.67 19.75
C THR A 123 -12.67 -7.49 20.49
N VAL A 124 -13.47 -7.77 21.53
CA VAL A 124 -14.13 -6.73 22.34
C VAL A 124 -13.11 -5.86 23.07
N GLU A 125 -12.13 -6.44 23.74
CA GLU A 125 -11.08 -5.69 24.44
C GLU A 125 -10.18 -4.90 23.47
N TYR A 126 -9.86 -5.49 22.32
CA TYR A 126 -9.16 -4.80 21.23
C TYR A 126 -9.94 -3.54 20.77
N LEU A 127 -11.24 -3.67 20.51
CA LEU A 127 -12.07 -2.54 20.09
C LEU A 127 -12.17 -1.44 21.15
N LYS A 128 -12.34 -1.80 22.43
CA LYS A 128 -12.35 -0.84 23.54
C LYS A 128 -11.05 -0.06 23.65
N GLY A 129 -9.91 -0.73 23.42
CA GLY A 129 -8.59 -0.10 23.39
C GLY A 129 -8.41 0.81 22.19
N ALA A 130 -8.74 0.30 20.99
CA ALA A 130 -8.61 1.03 19.72
C ALA A 130 -9.49 2.30 19.70
N ALA A 131 -10.68 2.25 20.30
CA ALA A 131 -11.61 3.40 20.36
C ALA A 131 -11.09 4.57 21.22
N LYS A 132 -10.14 4.32 22.11
CA LYS A 132 -9.54 5.35 22.99
C LYS A 132 -8.32 6.04 22.36
N LEU A 133 -7.84 5.55 21.24
CA LEU A 133 -6.63 6.07 20.60
C LEU A 133 -6.88 7.42 19.94
N ASP A 134 -5.98 8.38 20.18
CA ASP A 134 -6.00 9.65 19.47
C ASP A 134 -5.67 9.43 17.99
N ALA A 135 -6.52 9.94 17.11
CA ALA A 135 -6.33 9.86 15.68
C ALA A 135 -5.08 10.63 15.22
N ALA A 136 -4.67 11.68 15.93
CA ALA A 136 -3.52 12.52 15.59
C ALA A 136 -2.18 11.90 16.01
N ASP A 137 -2.15 11.03 17.05
CA ASP A 137 -0.93 10.37 17.53
C ASP A 137 -0.71 9.04 16.81
N ALA A 138 -0.20 9.11 15.60
CA ALA A 138 0.07 7.92 14.78
C ALA A 138 1.11 6.96 15.40
N PRO A 139 2.24 7.40 15.99
CA PRO A 139 3.20 6.50 16.63
C PRO A 139 2.60 5.67 17.78
N THR A 140 1.86 6.30 18.71
CA THR A 140 1.21 5.61 19.83
C THR A 140 0.11 4.66 19.32
N ARG A 141 -0.64 5.08 18.32
CA ARG A 141 -1.66 4.26 17.67
C ARG A 141 -1.03 3.00 17.03
N LEU A 142 0.05 3.15 16.26
CA LEU A 142 0.75 2.03 15.66
C LEU A 142 1.40 1.11 16.69
N ALA A 143 1.92 1.66 17.81
CA ALA A 143 2.42 0.85 18.92
C ALA A 143 1.32 -0.04 19.54
N TYR A 144 0.09 0.46 19.61
CA TYR A 144 -1.05 -0.35 20.06
C TYR A 144 -1.34 -1.48 19.08
N PHE A 145 -1.48 -1.20 17.79
CA PHE A 145 -1.78 -2.21 16.77
C PHE A 145 -0.65 -3.23 16.60
N PHE A 146 0.59 -2.80 16.77
CA PHE A 146 1.74 -3.71 16.73
C PHE A 146 1.61 -4.89 17.71
N LYS A 147 1.13 -4.64 18.91
CA LYS A 147 0.91 -5.69 19.94
C LYS A 147 -0.12 -6.73 19.52
N HIS A 148 -0.96 -6.40 18.54
CA HIS A 148 -2.06 -7.23 18.07
C HIS A 148 -1.79 -7.91 16.72
N LEU A 149 -0.66 -7.64 16.05
CA LEU A 149 -0.31 -8.26 14.76
C LEU A 149 -0.21 -9.79 14.84
N ASN A 150 0.20 -10.31 15.99
CA ASN A 150 0.32 -11.75 16.26
C ASN A 150 -0.80 -12.26 17.18
N SER A 151 -1.99 -11.65 17.13
CA SER A 151 -3.13 -12.11 17.91
C SER A 151 -3.59 -13.49 17.47
N ALA A 152 -3.94 -14.35 18.43
CA ALA A 152 -4.58 -15.65 18.15
C ALA A 152 -6.00 -15.46 17.56
N ASP A 153 -6.64 -14.32 17.79
CA ASP A 153 -7.90 -13.94 17.15
C ASP A 153 -7.61 -13.40 15.74
N PRO A 154 -8.06 -14.10 14.67
CA PRO A 154 -7.75 -13.73 13.30
C PRO A 154 -8.37 -12.40 12.88
N VAL A 155 -9.51 -12.00 13.47
CA VAL A 155 -10.15 -10.71 13.20
C VAL A 155 -9.29 -9.58 13.75
N VAL A 156 -8.80 -9.73 14.97
CA VAL A 156 -7.89 -8.76 15.62
C VAL A 156 -6.57 -8.64 14.85
N ALA A 157 -5.94 -9.77 14.52
CA ALA A 157 -4.68 -9.76 13.76
C ALA A 157 -4.84 -9.14 12.37
N ALA A 158 -5.98 -9.39 11.70
CA ALA A 158 -6.26 -8.83 10.39
C ALA A 158 -6.50 -7.33 10.45
N ASP A 159 -7.29 -6.84 11.40
CA ASP A 159 -7.58 -5.41 11.56
C ASP A 159 -6.33 -4.62 11.97
N ALA A 160 -5.55 -5.14 12.92
CA ALA A 160 -4.27 -4.55 13.30
C ALA A 160 -3.32 -4.38 12.11
N PHE A 161 -3.27 -5.37 11.20
CA PHE A 161 -2.51 -5.26 9.96
C PHE A 161 -3.06 -4.17 9.01
N VAL A 162 -4.39 -4.05 8.88
CA VAL A 162 -5.00 -3.00 8.05
C VAL A 162 -4.66 -1.60 8.57
N GLU A 163 -4.55 -1.39 9.88
CA GLU A 163 -4.11 -0.11 10.46
C GLU A 163 -2.67 0.25 10.04
N PHE A 164 -1.75 -0.74 9.94
CA PHE A 164 -0.42 -0.55 9.35
C PHE A 164 -0.49 -0.25 7.86
N ALA A 165 -1.28 -1.01 7.10
CA ALA A 165 -1.43 -0.83 5.66
C ALA A 165 -1.95 0.56 5.28
N ARG A 166 -2.73 1.19 6.16
CA ARG A 166 -3.30 2.53 5.98
C ARG A 166 -2.40 3.65 6.52
N ALA A 167 -1.40 3.32 7.33
CA ALA A 167 -0.47 4.32 7.86
C ALA A 167 0.47 4.80 6.75
N THR A 168 0.92 6.05 6.84
CA THR A 168 1.96 6.56 5.95
C THR A 168 3.32 5.96 6.30
N ASP A 169 4.23 5.86 5.32
CA ASP A 169 5.60 5.41 5.58
C ASP A 169 6.30 6.29 6.65
N SER A 170 6.00 7.58 6.67
CA SER A 170 6.48 8.52 7.70
C SER A 170 5.96 8.17 9.09
N ASP A 171 4.69 7.81 9.22
CA ASP A 171 4.09 7.44 10.52
C ASP A 171 4.65 6.11 11.03
N ILE A 172 4.83 5.13 10.14
CA ILE A 172 5.48 3.85 10.48
C ILE A 172 6.90 4.08 10.95
N ALA A 173 7.67 4.91 10.24
CA ALA A 173 9.05 5.24 10.64
C ALA A 173 9.11 5.94 12.00
N LYS A 174 8.21 6.89 12.30
CA LYS A 174 8.10 7.52 13.63
C LYS A 174 7.73 6.54 14.75
N GLY A 175 6.95 5.50 14.40
CA GLY A 175 6.55 4.42 15.32
C GLY A 175 7.61 3.37 15.56
N ALA A 176 8.69 3.31 14.76
CA ALA A 176 9.69 2.22 14.74
C ALA A 176 10.28 1.89 16.13
N LYS A 177 10.50 2.90 16.97
CA LYS A 177 11.02 2.75 18.34
C LYS A 177 10.12 1.89 19.27
N TYR A 178 8.88 1.63 18.89
CA TYR A 178 7.93 0.82 19.67
C TYR A 178 7.78 -0.60 19.13
N PHE A 179 8.45 -0.96 18.03
CA PHE A 179 8.29 -2.26 17.38
C PHE A 179 9.40 -3.21 17.81
N ASP A 180 9.03 -4.45 18.13
CA ASP A 180 9.97 -5.50 18.50
C ASP A 180 10.40 -6.30 17.27
N PRO A 181 11.70 -6.25 16.87
CA PRO A 181 12.22 -7.01 15.75
C PRO A 181 11.99 -8.52 15.85
N THR A 182 11.99 -9.05 17.07
CA THR A 182 11.80 -10.50 17.31
C THR A 182 10.40 -10.95 16.90
N VAL A 183 9.39 -10.15 17.19
CA VAL A 183 8.00 -10.41 16.76
C VAL A 183 7.91 -10.41 15.23
N LEU A 184 8.52 -9.43 14.58
CA LEU A 184 8.51 -9.31 13.12
C LEU A 184 9.23 -10.48 12.45
N ARG A 185 10.40 -10.90 12.95
CA ARG A 185 11.09 -12.10 12.42
C ARG A 185 10.22 -13.36 12.52
N LYS A 186 9.54 -13.56 13.67
CA LYS A 186 8.62 -14.68 13.83
C LYS A 186 7.48 -14.63 12.83
N LEU A 187 6.85 -13.46 12.64
CA LEU A 187 5.77 -13.28 11.67
C LEU A 187 6.23 -13.52 10.24
N ILE A 188 7.43 -13.05 9.85
CA ILE A 188 7.99 -13.30 8.51
C ILE A 188 8.31 -14.78 8.31
N ALA A 189 8.84 -15.47 9.35
CA ALA A 189 9.21 -16.87 9.27
C ALA A 189 8.01 -17.83 9.34
N ASP A 190 6.89 -17.43 9.94
CA ASP A 190 5.71 -18.28 10.09
C ASP A 190 5.05 -18.55 8.74
N GLU A 191 4.97 -19.83 8.36
CA GLU A 191 4.35 -20.28 7.11
C GLU A 191 2.87 -19.93 7.01
N LYS A 192 2.18 -19.69 8.13
CA LYS A 192 0.79 -19.28 8.20
C LYS A 192 0.59 -17.79 7.92
N THR A 193 1.66 -17.00 7.94
CA THR A 193 1.56 -15.58 7.62
C THR A 193 1.23 -15.41 6.14
N PRO A 194 0.13 -14.71 5.81
CA PRO A 194 -0.24 -14.45 4.42
C PRO A 194 0.86 -13.69 3.68
N PRO A 195 1.22 -14.07 2.43
CA PRO A 195 2.32 -13.46 1.68
C PRO A 195 2.23 -11.93 1.58
N GLU A 196 1.03 -11.40 1.41
CA GLU A 196 0.78 -9.95 1.32
C GLU A 196 1.16 -9.15 2.58
N ARG A 197 1.36 -9.83 3.73
CA ARG A 197 1.80 -9.19 4.99
C ARG A 197 3.31 -9.22 5.17
N ILE A 198 3.98 -10.20 4.57
CA ILE A 198 5.44 -10.42 4.76
C ILE A 198 6.24 -9.19 4.32
N GLY A 199 5.90 -8.60 3.16
CA GLY A 199 6.59 -7.42 2.65
C GLY A 199 6.51 -6.22 3.60
N VAL A 200 5.34 -6.00 4.21
CA VAL A 200 5.15 -4.94 5.23
C VAL A 200 5.96 -5.22 6.48
N PHE A 201 5.90 -6.45 6.99
CA PHE A 201 6.66 -6.84 8.18
C PHE A 201 8.17 -6.73 7.96
N ALA A 202 8.65 -7.07 6.76
CA ALA A 202 10.06 -6.92 6.40
C ALA A 202 10.49 -5.45 6.30
N TYR A 203 9.66 -4.59 5.73
CA TYR A 203 9.89 -3.15 5.72
C TYR A 203 9.93 -2.57 7.14
N VAL A 204 8.96 -2.92 7.99
CA VAL A 204 8.92 -2.48 9.40
C VAL A 204 10.13 -3.02 10.18
N LEU A 205 10.55 -4.28 9.93
CA LEU A 205 11.78 -4.85 10.48
C LEU A 205 13.01 -4.04 10.06
N GLY A 206 13.03 -3.56 8.80
CA GLY A 206 14.07 -2.69 8.29
C GLY A 206 14.21 -1.37 9.05
N LEU A 207 13.14 -0.88 9.67
CA LEU A 207 13.13 0.37 10.44
C LEU A 207 13.55 0.21 11.90
N CYS A 208 13.38 -0.98 12.50
CA CYS A 208 13.62 -1.20 13.93
C CYS A 208 14.66 -2.30 14.24
N GLY A 209 15.08 -3.07 13.24
CA GLY A 209 16.00 -4.20 13.40
C GLY A 209 17.48 -3.81 13.43
N GLY A 210 18.34 -4.84 13.45
CA GLY A 210 19.79 -4.72 13.47
C GLY A 210 20.49 -5.68 12.51
N THR A 211 21.78 -5.92 12.75
CA THR A 211 22.64 -6.75 11.86
C THR A 211 22.15 -8.19 11.70
N THR A 212 21.61 -8.78 12.77
CA THR A 212 21.02 -10.13 12.72
C THR A 212 19.80 -10.17 11.79
N ASP A 213 19.01 -9.09 11.79
CA ASP A 213 17.83 -8.96 10.94
C ASP A 213 18.22 -8.73 9.47
N ALA A 214 19.30 -7.99 9.23
CA ALA A 214 19.89 -7.87 7.91
C ALA A 214 20.31 -9.23 7.35
N ALA A 215 21.01 -10.04 8.16
CA ALA A 215 21.41 -11.39 7.75
C ALA A 215 20.20 -12.29 7.47
N PHE A 216 19.14 -12.20 8.27
CA PHE A 216 17.88 -12.93 8.07
C PHE A 216 17.21 -12.55 6.76
N LEU A 217 16.98 -11.26 6.49
CA LEU A 217 16.33 -10.80 5.24
C LEU A 217 17.21 -11.10 4.02
N GLY A 218 18.52 -10.87 4.11
CA GLY A 218 19.48 -11.20 3.05
C GLY A 218 19.51 -12.70 2.73
N GLY A 219 19.34 -13.55 3.75
CA GLY A 219 19.21 -15.00 3.57
C GLY A 219 17.97 -15.41 2.80
N LEU A 220 16.82 -14.78 3.08
CA LEU A 220 15.56 -15.02 2.35
C LEU A 220 15.69 -14.60 0.87
N LEU A 221 16.25 -13.41 0.62
CA LEU A 221 16.40 -12.86 -0.74
C LEU A 221 17.37 -13.65 -1.63
N LYS A 222 18.29 -14.43 -1.04
CA LYS A 222 19.31 -15.23 -1.76
C LYS A 222 18.92 -16.70 -1.93
N GLN A 223 17.73 -17.12 -1.48
CA GLN A 223 17.28 -18.50 -1.64
C GLN A 223 17.14 -18.88 -3.13
N SER A 224 17.61 -20.08 -3.47
CA SER A 224 17.48 -20.62 -4.84
C SER A 224 17.12 -22.13 -4.77
N PRO A 225 15.96 -22.56 -5.27
CA PRO A 225 14.90 -21.72 -5.83
C PRO A 225 14.24 -20.83 -4.76
N MET A 226 13.79 -19.64 -5.17
CA MET A 226 13.10 -18.72 -4.28
C MET A 226 11.67 -19.21 -3.99
N PRO A 227 11.27 -19.43 -2.73
CA PRO A 227 9.90 -19.79 -2.38
C PRO A 227 8.89 -18.75 -2.88
N GLU A 228 7.67 -19.19 -3.29
CA GLU A 228 6.64 -18.32 -3.81
C GLU A 228 6.30 -17.17 -2.86
N ARG A 229 6.10 -17.48 -1.58
CA ARG A 229 5.80 -16.47 -0.54
C ARG A 229 6.87 -15.37 -0.43
N VAL A 230 8.15 -15.71 -0.66
CA VAL A 230 9.26 -14.74 -0.66
C VAL A 230 9.21 -13.90 -1.93
N ARG A 231 8.95 -14.54 -3.07
CA ARG A 231 8.82 -13.89 -4.38
C ARG A 231 7.67 -12.88 -4.40
N ASP A 232 6.52 -13.22 -3.82
CA ASP A 232 5.34 -12.36 -3.77
C ASP A 232 5.53 -11.16 -2.82
N SER A 233 6.47 -11.28 -1.87
CA SER A 233 6.78 -10.24 -0.88
C SER A 233 8.10 -9.50 -1.21
N PHE A 234 8.68 -9.76 -2.36
CA PHE A 234 10.06 -9.43 -2.69
C PHE A 234 10.41 -7.95 -2.48
N GLY A 235 9.58 -7.03 -2.95
CA GLY A 235 9.84 -5.59 -2.85
C GLY A 235 9.98 -5.11 -1.40
N GLY A 236 9.11 -5.57 -0.50
CA GLY A 236 9.18 -5.21 0.92
C GLY A 236 10.35 -5.87 1.65
N LEU A 237 10.70 -7.13 1.30
CA LEU A 237 11.90 -7.80 1.82
C LEU A 237 13.17 -7.07 1.39
N LEU A 238 13.27 -6.66 0.12
CA LEU A 238 14.38 -5.90 -0.40
C LEU A 238 14.47 -4.52 0.26
N ALA A 239 13.34 -3.83 0.44
CA ALA A 239 13.33 -2.54 1.13
C ALA A 239 13.82 -2.67 2.58
N GLY A 240 13.35 -3.66 3.32
CA GLY A 240 13.84 -3.96 4.68
C GLY A 240 15.34 -4.25 4.70
N TYR A 241 15.83 -5.02 3.74
CA TYR A 241 17.26 -5.33 3.64
C TYR A 241 18.12 -4.09 3.32
N VAL A 242 17.68 -3.25 2.38
CA VAL A 242 18.35 -1.97 2.06
C VAL A 242 18.40 -1.06 3.28
N LEU A 243 17.35 -1.04 4.11
CA LEU A 243 17.32 -0.23 5.33
C LEU A 243 18.36 -0.68 6.37
N LEU A 244 18.54 -2.00 6.55
CA LEU A 244 19.42 -2.60 7.54
C LEU A 244 20.88 -2.73 7.09
N ALA A 245 21.09 -2.97 5.81
CA ALA A 245 22.41 -3.12 5.18
C ALA A 245 22.48 -2.30 3.89
N PRO A 246 22.56 -0.95 3.95
CA PRO A 246 22.42 -0.11 2.77
C PRO A 246 23.38 -0.44 1.64
N LYS A 247 24.67 -0.65 1.95
CA LYS A 247 25.69 -0.99 0.94
C LYS A 247 25.32 -2.25 0.17
N ASP A 248 25.06 -3.34 0.90
CA ASP A 248 24.80 -4.66 0.29
C ASP A 248 23.40 -4.72 -0.33
N GLY A 249 22.44 -4.05 0.27
CA GLY A 249 21.06 -3.96 -0.23
C GLY A 249 20.98 -3.22 -1.55
N TRP A 250 21.66 -2.08 -1.69
CA TRP A 250 21.71 -1.34 -2.95
C TRP A 250 22.50 -2.09 -4.03
N ALA A 251 23.62 -2.75 -3.64
CA ALA A 251 24.35 -3.59 -4.58
C ALA A 251 23.51 -4.76 -5.12
N LEU A 252 22.71 -5.40 -4.26
CA LEU A 252 21.77 -6.43 -4.67
C LEU A 252 20.66 -5.86 -5.57
N THR A 253 20.13 -4.68 -5.24
CA THR A 253 19.12 -3.99 -6.07
C THR A 253 19.62 -3.72 -7.47
N GLU A 254 20.81 -3.16 -7.59
CA GLU A 254 21.48 -2.88 -8.88
C GLU A 254 21.72 -4.17 -9.68
N ALA A 255 22.24 -5.22 -9.02
CA ALA A 255 22.52 -6.50 -9.65
C ALA A 255 21.26 -7.17 -10.22
N ILE A 256 20.12 -7.12 -9.49
CA ILE A 256 18.85 -7.69 -9.97
C ILE A 256 18.36 -6.93 -11.21
N LEU A 257 18.46 -5.61 -11.21
CA LEU A 257 18.00 -4.79 -12.32
C LEU A 257 18.84 -4.95 -13.57
N GLY A 258 20.14 -5.19 -13.41
CA GLY A 258 21.08 -5.38 -14.52
C GLY A 258 21.16 -6.82 -15.06
N ASP A 259 20.55 -7.80 -14.40
CA ASP A 259 20.61 -9.21 -14.81
C ASP A 259 19.37 -9.59 -15.66
N ASP A 260 19.60 -9.89 -16.94
CA ASP A 260 18.57 -10.31 -17.89
C ASP A 260 17.96 -11.69 -17.60
N LYS A 261 18.61 -12.48 -16.75
CA LYS A 261 18.13 -13.79 -16.30
C LYS A 261 17.13 -13.71 -15.16
N GLN A 262 17.01 -12.54 -14.50
CA GLN A 262 16.02 -12.33 -13.46
C GLN A 262 14.61 -12.34 -14.05
N SER A 263 13.65 -12.87 -13.29
CA SER A 263 12.26 -12.88 -13.72
C SER A 263 11.71 -11.45 -13.88
N PHE A 264 10.76 -11.28 -14.79
CA PHE A 264 10.07 -10.00 -14.99
C PHE A 264 9.48 -9.46 -13.66
N SER A 265 8.84 -10.33 -12.87
CA SER A 265 8.23 -9.94 -11.59
C SER A 265 9.26 -9.49 -10.56
N ALA A 266 10.43 -10.14 -10.48
CA ALA A 266 11.48 -9.72 -9.54
C ALA A 266 12.04 -8.35 -9.92
N ARG A 267 12.33 -8.10 -11.20
CA ARG A 267 12.79 -6.79 -11.69
C ARG A 267 11.74 -5.70 -11.47
N LEU A 268 10.46 -6.00 -11.76
CA LEU A 268 9.37 -5.04 -11.54
C LEU A 268 9.19 -4.69 -10.05
N SER A 269 9.23 -5.68 -9.16
CA SER A 269 9.19 -5.46 -7.71
C SER A 269 10.38 -4.64 -7.22
N THR A 270 11.56 -4.86 -7.82
CA THR A 270 12.78 -4.11 -7.51
C THR A 270 12.67 -2.65 -7.96
N ILE A 271 12.10 -2.37 -9.14
CA ILE A 271 11.76 -1.00 -9.59
C ILE A 271 10.83 -0.32 -8.58
N GLY A 272 9.81 -1.04 -8.09
CA GLY A 272 8.93 -0.56 -7.03
C GLY A 272 9.69 -0.14 -5.76
N THR A 273 10.69 -0.93 -5.36
CA THR A 273 11.56 -0.61 -4.22
C THR A 273 12.41 0.64 -4.47
N VAL A 274 12.97 0.82 -5.67
CA VAL A 274 13.72 2.04 -6.03
C VAL A 274 12.81 3.27 -5.97
N ARG A 275 11.60 3.20 -6.53
CA ARG A 275 10.58 4.27 -6.46
C ARG A 275 10.19 4.61 -5.03
N PHE A 276 10.05 3.60 -4.17
CA PHE A 276 9.77 3.80 -2.75
C PHE A 276 10.88 4.62 -2.08
N PHE A 277 12.15 4.27 -2.27
CA PHE A 277 13.26 5.01 -1.69
C PHE A 277 13.37 6.43 -2.25
N GLN A 278 13.15 6.59 -3.54
CA GLN A 278 13.09 7.93 -4.15
C GLN A 278 11.98 8.79 -3.54
N ALA A 279 10.80 8.23 -3.33
CA ALA A 279 9.66 8.96 -2.75
C ALA A 279 9.89 9.31 -1.27
N THR A 280 10.49 8.41 -0.48
CA THR A 280 10.62 8.56 0.97
C THR A 280 11.92 9.23 1.41
N ARG A 281 13.01 9.12 0.62
CA ARG A 281 14.35 9.64 0.95
C ARG A 281 14.89 10.66 -0.05
N GLY A 282 14.29 10.75 -1.23
CA GLY A 282 14.61 11.75 -2.25
C GLY A 282 16.11 11.91 -2.52
N PRO A 283 16.66 13.13 -2.36
CA PRO A 283 18.06 13.41 -2.68
C PRO A 283 19.08 12.56 -1.90
N ALA A 284 18.73 12.05 -0.72
CA ALA A 284 19.66 11.29 0.12
C ALA A 284 20.05 9.93 -0.48
N CYS A 285 19.27 9.40 -1.44
CA CYS A 285 19.59 8.16 -2.15
C CYS A 285 19.73 8.34 -3.67
N LYS A 286 19.90 9.59 -4.14
CA LYS A 286 19.98 9.92 -5.57
C LYS A 286 21.06 9.10 -6.29
N SER A 287 22.23 8.97 -5.69
CA SER A 287 23.36 8.23 -6.26
C SER A 287 23.02 6.76 -6.56
N GLU A 288 22.41 6.11 -5.58
CA GLU A 288 22.01 4.70 -5.68
C GLU A 288 20.86 4.52 -6.67
N VAL A 289 19.90 5.43 -6.65
CA VAL A 289 18.77 5.43 -7.60
C VAL A 289 19.29 5.59 -9.04
N LEU A 290 20.25 6.48 -9.28
CA LEU A 290 20.87 6.66 -10.61
C LEU A 290 21.57 5.41 -11.08
N LYS A 291 22.34 4.71 -10.21
CA LYS A 291 22.96 3.41 -10.55
C LYS A 291 21.93 2.36 -10.94
N CYS A 292 20.85 2.25 -10.18
CA CYS A 292 19.76 1.34 -10.49
C CYS A 292 19.08 1.66 -11.83
N CYS A 293 18.83 2.94 -12.13
CA CYS A 293 18.30 3.35 -13.42
C CYS A 293 19.30 3.04 -14.56
N ALA A 294 20.60 3.34 -14.38
CA ALA A 294 21.63 3.05 -15.35
C ALA A 294 21.71 1.55 -15.67
N ALA A 295 21.56 0.68 -14.66
CA ALA A 295 21.53 -0.77 -14.83
C ALA A 295 20.33 -1.25 -15.67
N LEU A 296 19.20 -0.54 -15.65
CA LEU A 296 18.00 -0.85 -16.43
C LEU A 296 18.07 -0.34 -17.88
N LEU A 297 18.78 0.75 -18.15
CA LEU A 297 18.78 1.38 -19.48
C LEU A 297 19.15 0.43 -20.64
N PRO A 298 20.08 -0.53 -20.51
CA PRO A 298 20.40 -1.48 -21.59
C PRO A 298 19.27 -2.47 -21.91
N HIS A 299 18.28 -2.62 -21.05
CA HIS A 299 17.21 -3.63 -21.17
C HIS A 299 15.95 -3.01 -21.77
N GLY A 300 15.72 -3.23 -23.06
CA GLY A 300 14.62 -2.61 -23.82
C GLY A 300 13.21 -2.90 -23.31
N ASP A 301 13.03 -3.98 -22.54
CA ASP A 301 11.78 -4.36 -21.88
C ASP A 301 11.46 -3.56 -20.62
N PHE A 302 12.45 -2.85 -20.04
CA PHE A 302 12.30 -2.02 -18.84
C PHE A 302 12.86 -0.61 -19.00
N ALA A 303 13.52 -0.29 -20.12
CA ALA A 303 14.15 1.01 -20.34
C ALA A 303 13.14 2.17 -20.26
N ASP A 304 11.92 1.97 -20.73
CA ASP A 304 10.84 2.97 -20.63
C ASP A 304 10.51 3.31 -19.18
N GLN A 305 10.55 2.34 -18.26
CA GLN A 305 10.29 2.55 -16.84
C GLN A 305 11.39 3.45 -16.22
N ALA A 306 12.66 3.11 -16.46
CA ALA A 306 13.78 3.89 -15.95
C ALA A 306 13.80 5.32 -16.53
N ILE A 307 13.61 5.46 -17.84
CA ILE A 307 13.63 6.75 -18.53
C ILE A 307 12.50 7.67 -18.05
N GLU A 308 11.31 7.12 -17.89
CA GLU A 308 10.16 7.89 -17.40
C GLU A 308 10.31 8.30 -15.94
N ASP A 309 10.87 7.43 -15.09
CA ASP A 309 11.19 7.73 -13.70
C ASP A 309 12.24 8.85 -13.60
N LEU A 310 13.35 8.74 -14.33
CA LEU A 310 14.37 9.78 -14.40
C LEU A 310 13.77 11.14 -14.83
N ARG A 311 12.88 11.13 -15.84
CA ARG A 311 12.19 12.32 -16.32
C ARG A 311 11.31 12.96 -15.24
N ARG A 312 10.48 12.15 -14.56
CA ARG A 312 9.56 12.62 -13.50
C ARG A 312 10.28 13.18 -12.30
N TRP A 313 11.45 12.63 -11.99
CA TRP A 313 12.29 13.09 -10.87
C TRP A 313 13.17 14.29 -11.26
N GLY A 314 13.24 14.65 -12.55
CA GLY A 314 14.13 15.70 -13.04
C GLY A 314 15.60 15.33 -12.96
N TYR A 315 15.93 14.03 -13.06
CA TYR A 315 17.28 13.50 -13.01
C TYR A 315 17.86 13.42 -14.43
N TRP A 316 18.71 14.41 -14.76
CA TRP A 316 19.33 14.55 -16.09
C TRP A 316 20.75 14.04 -16.15
N ASP A 317 21.24 13.48 -15.05
CA ASP A 317 22.62 13.00 -14.91
C ASP A 317 22.96 11.87 -15.91
N LEU A 318 21.96 11.09 -16.33
CA LEU A 318 22.08 9.98 -17.27
C LEU A 318 21.62 10.34 -18.71
N SER A 319 21.56 11.63 -19.07
CA SER A 319 21.01 12.04 -20.37
C SER A 319 21.78 11.44 -21.55
N ALA A 320 23.11 11.40 -21.49
CA ALA A 320 23.91 10.77 -22.54
C ALA A 320 23.62 9.27 -22.68
N ASP A 321 23.49 8.55 -21.56
CA ASP A 321 23.18 7.12 -21.55
C ASP A 321 21.78 6.84 -22.10
N VAL A 322 20.80 7.67 -21.77
CA VAL A 322 19.42 7.60 -22.28
C VAL A 322 19.42 7.81 -23.80
N PHE A 323 20.09 8.85 -24.31
CA PHE A 323 20.13 9.15 -25.74
C PHE A 323 20.86 8.05 -26.53
N ALA A 324 21.89 7.43 -25.95
CA ALA A 324 22.63 6.32 -26.55
C ALA A 324 21.77 5.06 -26.76
N GLN A 325 20.61 4.95 -26.13
CA GLN A 325 19.67 3.84 -26.38
C GLN A 325 18.85 4.04 -27.66
N PHE A 326 18.70 5.28 -28.15
CA PHE A 326 17.87 5.56 -29.32
C PHE A 326 18.48 4.93 -30.56
N GLY A 327 17.66 4.18 -31.31
CA GLY A 327 18.10 3.48 -32.53
C GLY A 327 18.68 2.09 -32.30
N LYS A 328 18.89 1.65 -31.06
CA LYS A 328 19.29 0.25 -30.81
C LYS A 328 18.15 -0.71 -31.15
N PRO A 329 18.43 -1.89 -31.74
CA PRO A 329 17.38 -2.87 -32.07
C PRO A 329 16.53 -3.29 -30.87
N THR A 330 17.15 -3.46 -29.70
CA THR A 330 16.48 -3.83 -28.43
C THR A 330 15.53 -2.74 -27.91
N HIS A 331 15.69 -1.48 -28.37
CA HIS A 331 14.91 -0.31 -27.96
C HIS A 331 13.99 0.21 -29.08
N SER A 332 13.69 -0.63 -30.08
CA SER A 332 12.87 -0.25 -31.24
C SER A 332 11.36 -0.12 -30.93
N ALA A 333 10.91 -0.64 -29.78
CA ALA A 333 9.51 -0.55 -29.38
C ALA A 333 9.02 0.93 -29.35
N PRO A 334 7.84 1.23 -29.92
CA PRO A 334 7.35 2.61 -30.00
C PRO A 334 7.25 3.32 -28.65
N ILE A 335 6.95 2.57 -27.57
CA ILE A 335 6.87 3.14 -26.21
C ILE A 335 8.24 3.63 -25.74
N VAL A 336 9.30 2.82 -25.92
CA VAL A 336 10.66 3.17 -25.53
C VAL A 336 11.17 4.38 -26.30
N ARG A 337 10.98 4.39 -27.62
CA ARG A 337 11.35 5.54 -28.48
C ARG A 337 10.67 6.83 -28.07
N ARG A 338 9.35 6.76 -27.74
CA ARG A 338 8.59 7.92 -27.23
C ARG A 338 9.10 8.38 -25.87
N CYS A 339 9.45 7.47 -24.96
CA CYS A 339 9.99 7.81 -23.66
C CYS A 339 11.35 8.52 -23.78
N ILE A 340 12.26 8.06 -24.66
CA ILE A 340 13.54 8.73 -24.89
C ILE A 340 13.34 10.15 -25.43
N VAL A 341 12.46 10.34 -26.44
CA VAL A 341 12.18 11.66 -27.01
C VAL A 341 11.49 12.58 -25.97
N ARG A 342 10.57 12.04 -25.16
CA ARG A 342 9.91 12.77 -24.09
C ARG A 342 10.91 13.23 -23.02
N TYR A 343 11.81 12.36 -22.61
CA TYR A 343 12.89 12.70 -21.70
C TYR A 343 13.74 13.83 -22.28
N ALA A 344 14.14 13.74 -23.54
CA ALA A 344 14.96 14.76 -24.19
C ALA A 344 14.24 16.13 -24.33
N LEU A 345 12.92 16.13 -24.64
CA LEU A 345 12.10 17.35 -24.69
C LEU A 345 11.93 18.03 -23.32
N SER A 346 11.97 17.23 -22.24
CA SER A 346 11.87 17.75 -20.87
C SER A 346 13.23 18.17 -20.29
N CYS A 347 14.33 17.63 -20.81
CA CYS A 347 15.69 17.88 -20.31
C CYS A 347 16.19 19.26 -20.72
N PRO A 348 16.71 20.11 -19.78
CA PRO A 348 17.09 21.49 -20.07
C PRO A 348 18.43 21.66 -20.77
N ASN A 349 19.28 20.60 -20.85
CA ASN A 349 20.65 20.70 -21.34
C ASN A 349 20.73 20.81 -22.88
N ASP A 350 21.90 21.30 -23.38
CA ASP A 350 22.08 21.53 -24.80
C ASP A 350 22.27 20.23 -25.59
N ASP A 351 22.72 19.16 -24.96
CA ASP A 351 22.81 17.82 -25.60
C ASP A 351 21.42 17.31 -25.95
N ALA A 352 20.45 17.50 -25.06
CA ALA A 352 19.07 17.14 -25.32
C ALA A 352 18.47 17.94 -26.51
N LYS A 353 18.76 19.25 -26.58
CA LYS A 353 18.31 20.07 -27.71
C LYS A 353 18.91 19.58 -29.04
N ARG A 354 20.21 19.24 -29.04
CA ARG A 354 20.89 18.67 -30.23
C ARG A 354 20.30 17.31 -30.61
N PHE A 355 20.05 16.44 -29.63
CA PHE A 355 19.42 15.16 -29.86
C PHE A 355 18.02 15.30 -30.46
N VAL A 356 17.16 16.13 -29.91
CA VAL A 356 15.80 16.39 -30.45
C VAL A 356 15.86 16.94 -31.87
N ALA A 357 16.81 17.85 -32.18
CA ALA A 357 16.98 18.40 -33.50
C ALA A 357 17.35 17.30 -34.51
N ALA A 358 18.26 16.38 -34.15
CA ALA A 358 18.65 15.25 -35.00
C ALA A 358 17.48 14.27 -35.23
N VAL A 359 16.74 13.91 -34.18
CA VAL A 359 15.55 13.05 -34.32
C VAL A 359 14.47 13.72 -35.17
N ARG A 360 14.29 15.04 -35.05
CA ARG A 360 13.30 15.77 -35.85
C ARG A 360 13.63 15.74 -37.35
N GLN A 361 14.90 15.65 -37.74
CA GLN A 361 15.30 15.49 -39.14
C GLN A 361 14.99 14.09 -39.68
N THR A 362 15.14 13.06 -38.84
CA THR A 362 14.98 11.66 -39.26
C THR A 362 13.59 11.09 -39.03
N ASP A 363 12.90 11.54 -37.99
CA ASP A 363 11.53 11.10 -37.62
C ASP A 363 10.70 12.27 -37.05
N PRO A 364 10.30 13.24 -37.91
CA PRO A 364 9.57 14.42 -37.48
C PRO A 364 8.20 14.06 -36.87
N LYS A 365 7.57 12.96 -37.31
CA LYS A 365 6.27 12.52 -36.81
C LYS A 365 6.35 12.06 -35.37
N LEU A 366 7.41 11.37 -34.98
CA LEU A 366 7.65 10.93 -33.60
C LEU A 366 7.77 12.15 -32.67
N VAL A 367 8.58 13.15 -33.06
CA VAL A 367 8.79 14.34 -32.24
C VAL A 367 7.49 15.11 -32.08
N ALA A 368 6.74 15.36 -33.18
CA ALA A 368 5.48 16.09 -33.15
C ALA A 368 4.44 15.38 -32.23
N ALA A 369 4.31 14.05 -32.33
CA ALA A 369 3.38 13.28 -31.50
C ALA A 369 3.74 13.36 -30.00
N VAL A 370 5.02 13.37 -29.62
CA VAL A 370 5.45 13.50 -28.23
C VAL A 370 5.28 14.91 -27.70
N GLU A 371 5.52 15.95 -28.53
CA GLU A 371 5.25 17.35 -28.19
C GLU A 371 3.76 17.60 -27.92
N GLU A 372 2.87 17.03 -28.74
CA GLU A 372 1.42 17.10 -28.53
C GLU A 372 1.01 16.43 -27.23
N MET A 373 1.55 15.24 -26.94
CA MET A 373 1.30 14.52 -25.69
C MET A 373 1.72 15.34 -24.46
N LEU A 374 2.90 15.96 -24.49
CA LEU A 374 3.37 16.82 -23.39
C LEU A 374 2.45 18.02 -23.16
N LYS A 375 1.92 18.63 -24.22
CA LYS A 375 0.96 19.74 -24.10
C LYS A 375 -0.37 19.32 -23.48
N LEU A 376 -0.84 18.09 -23.74
CA LEU A 376 -2.12 17.59 -23.25
C LEU A 376 -2.07 17.14 -21.78
N PHE A 377 -0.99 16.49 -21.39
CA PHE A 377 -0.91 15.84 -20.07
C PHE A 377 -0.06 16.61 -19.03
N GLU A 378 0.74 17.59 -19.47
CA GLU A 378 1.58 18.43 -18.64
C GLU A 378 1.43 19.90 -19.05
N PRO A 379 0.24 20.49 -18.86
CA PRO A 379 0.10 21.92 -19.09
C PRO A 379 1.07 22.69 -18.18
N LYS A 380 1.80 23.67 -18.78
CA LYS A 380 2.76 24.53 -18.09
C LYS A 380 2.11 25.36 -16.99
#